data_04118978405b6b770486c2aea851e055
#
_entry.id   04118978405b6b770486c2aea851e055
#
_cell.length_a   1.000
_cell.length_b   1.000
_cell.length_c   1.000
_cell.angle_alpha   90.00
_cell.angle_beta   90.00
_cell.angle_gamma   90.00
#
_symmetry.space_group_name_H-M   'P 1'
#
loop_
_entity.id
_entity.type
_entity.pdbx_description
1 polymer ?
#
loop_
_entity_poly.entity_id
_entity_poly.type
_entity_poly.pdbx_seq_one_letter_code
_entity_poly.pdbx_strand_id
1 'polypeptide(L)'
;VTLNQPKYLIMKVFITALLLLSVSIGFSQEPDYKALKKSLAKLNDSLYISKYEVSNGDYNTFRTYLKSINDTALLQSTQVDSLQWNSKKGNNEPYVKYYAQHPVYQIYPVVTIPYKSALIYCLWLSEQYNKNKKRKFEKVKFRLPTKLEWITAVQAGNKEALYPWDGNSVLRENGACRANFRRSKEEMEKLKNSGPNATIADVLAPVASYWPNKLNIYNLSGNAAEMLLEEGTTAGGSWRNYSTSLSIEAEDPFLENFAPNRAIGFRWVMEVIKE
;
A
#
# COMPACT_ATOMS: atom_id res chain seq x y z
N VAL A 1 -80.38 -26.32 33.79
CA VAL A 1 -79.65 -26.23 32.52
C VAL A 1 -78.56 -25.20 32.72
N THR A 2 -77.36 -25.66 33.07
CA THR A 2 -76.19 -24.85 33.30
C THR A 2 -75.27 -24.92 32.05
N LEU A 3 -75.10 -23.82 31.43
CA LEU A 3 -74.22 -23.65 30.29
C LEU A 3 -72.74 -23.59 30.73
N ASN A 4 -71.96 -24.54 30.27
CA ASN A 4 -70.52 -24.59 30.44
C ASN A 4 -69.83 -23.52 29.58
N GLN A 5 -69.04 -22.66 30.17
CA GLN A 5 -68.18 -21.70 29.48
C GLN A 5 -66.78 -22.37 29.28
N PRO A 6 -66.19 -22.37 28.10
CA PRO A 6 -64.88 -22.89 27.88
C PRO A 6 -63.81 -21.88 28.40
N LYS A 7 -62.92 -22.39 29.22
CA LYS A 7 -61.72 -21.70 29.70
C LYS A 7 -60.76 -21.43 28.53
N TYR A 8 -60.61 -20.16 28.16
CA TYR A 8 -59.54 -19.74 27.28
C TYR A 8 -58.21 -19.82 28.00
N LEU A 9 -57.41 -20.81 27.56
CA LEU A 9 -56.01 -20.95 27.96
C LEU A 9 -55.21 -19.84 27.28
N ILE A 10 -54.80 -18.80 28.04
CA ILE A 10 -53.92 -17.77 27.57
C ILE A 10 -52.53 -18.37 27.46
N MET A 11 -52.18 -18.80 26.25
CA MET A 11 -50.83 -19.22 25.90
C MET A 11 -49.94 -17.97 25.80
N LYS A 12 -49.16 -17.72 26.83
CA LYS A 12 -48.09 -16.67 26.80
C LYS A 12 -47.05 -17.13 25.79
N VAL A 13 -47.12 -16.56 24.61
CA VAL A 13 -46.03 -16.67 23.63
C VAL A 13 -44.86 -15.79 24.15
N PHE A 14 -43.87 -16.44 24.71
CA PHE A 14 -42.57 -15.82 24.96
C PHE A 14 -41.90 -15.59 23.59
N ILE A 15 -42.04 -14.39 23.05
CA ILE A 15 -41.19 -13.93 21.95
C ILE A 15 -39.82 -13.69 22.54
N THR A 16 -38.98 -14.72 22.44
CA THR A 16 -37.54 -14.57 22.68
C THR A 16 -37.00 -13.75 21.49
N ALA A 17 -36.84 -12.45 21.68
CA ALA A 17 -36.12 -11.61 20.74
C ALA A 17 -34.66 -12.09 20.74
N LEU A 18 -34.34 -12.93 19.76
CA LEU A 18 -32.98 -13.31 19.45
C LEU A 18 -32.33 -12.03 18.86
N LEU A 19 -31.67 -11.26 19.73
CA LEU A 19 -30.74 -10.19 19.29
C LEU A 19 -29.63 -10.91 18.52
N LEU A 20 -29.80 -11.01 17.20
CA LEU A 20 -28.70 -11.25 16.29
C LEU A 20 -27.76 -10.05 16.43
N LEU A 21 -26.77 -10.16 17.32
CA LEU A 21 -25.56 -9.35 17.23
C LEU A 21 -24.93 -9.69 15.87
N SER A 22 -25.30 -8.93 14.84
CA SER A 22 -24.49 -8.82 13.64
C SER A 22 -23.18 -8.20 14.12
N VAL A 23 -22.18 -9.04 14.39
CA VAL A 23 -20.79 -8.61 14.43
C VAL A 23 -20.47 -8.19 13.01
N SER A 24 -20.86 -6.95 12.66
CA SER A 24 -20.26 -6.27 11.55
C SER A 24 -18.78 -6.21 11.91
N ILE A 25 -17.95 -6.97 11.21
CA ILE A 25 -16.52 -6.75 11.15
C ILE A 25 -16.39 -5.37 10.47
N GLY A 26 -16.59 -4.32 11.27
CA GLY A 26 -16.44 -2.96 10.85
C GLY A 26 -14.94 -2.78 10.58
N PHE A 27 -14.57 -2.66 9.31
CA PHE A 27 -13.27 -2.12 8.98
C PHE A 27 -13.16 -0.79 9.71
N SER A 28 -12.07 -0.59 10.44
CA SER A 28 -11.80 0.67 11.13
C SER A 28 -11.89 1.79 10.10
N GLN A 29 -12.62 2.85 10.43
CA GLN A 29 -12.71 4.07 9.61
C GLN A 29 -11.51 4.99 9.88
N GLU A 30 -10.66 4.61 10.82
CA GLU A 30 -9.49 5.36 11.24
C GLU A 30 -8.21 4.55 10.95
N PRO A 31 -7.09 5.23 10.67
CA PRO A 31 -5.79 4.58 10.55
C PRO A 31 -5.43 3.81 11.83
N ASP A 32 -4.77 2.66 11.69
CA ASP A 32 -4.12 2.03 12.85
C ASP A 32 -2.91 2.88 13.28
N TYR A 33 -3.11 3.77 14.24
CA TYR A 33 -2.07 4.68 14.74
C TYR A 33 -0.85 3.95 15.35
N LYS A 34 -1.03 2.72 15.87
CA LYS A 34 0.07 1.91 16.38
C LYS A 34 0.92 1.39 15.22
N ALA A 35 0.29 0.90 14.16
CA ALA A 35 0.97 0.48 12.94
C ALA A 35 1.63 1.69 12.25
N LEU A 36 0.92 2.82 12.12
CA LEU A 36 1.43 4.06 11.56
C LEU A 36 2.72 4.53 12.28
N LYS A 37 2.73 4.53 13.63
CA LYS A 37 3.92 4.89 14.41
C LYS A 37 5.10 3.95 14.14
N LYS A 38 4.85 2.66 13.96
CA LYS A 38 5.89 1.66 13.66
C LYS A 38 6.39 1.76 12.23
N SER A 39 5.57 2.26 11.31
CA SER A 39 5.93 2.42 9.89
C SER A 39 6.79 3.65 9.60
N LEU A 40 7.07 4.51 10.59
CA LEU A 40 7.89 5.71 10.41
C LEU A 40 9.38 5.37 10.38
N ALA A 41 10.09 5.80 9.34
CA ALA A 41 11.55 5.88 9.27
C ALA A 41 11.95 7.36 9.28
N LYS A 42 12.90 7.73 10.16
CA LYS A 42 13.34 9.13 10.30
C LYS A 42 14.35 9.46 9.20
N LEU A 43 14.10 10.49 8.41
CA LEU A 43 15.07 11.04 7.44
C LEU A 43 15.88 12.19 8.03
N ASN A 44 15.20 13.08 8.78
CA ASN A 44 15.84 14.17 9.55
C ASN A 44 14.95 14.56 10.75
N ASP A 45 15.22 15.70 11.41
CA ASP A 45 14.52 16.07 12.65
C ASP A 45 13.06 16.44 12.47
N SER A 46 12.63 16.80 11.27
CA SER A 46 11.24 17.15 10.97
C SER A 46 10.60 16.28 9.89
N LEU A 47 11.35 15.36 9.25
CA LEU A 47 10.86 14.58 8.13
C LEU A 47 10.99 13.08 8.40
N TYR A 48 9.92 12.37 8.19
CA TYR A 48 9.80 10.91 8.26
C TYR A 48 9.23 10.37 6.95
N ILE A 49 9.58 9.14 6.62
CA ILE A 49 9.02 8.45 5.44
C ILE A 49 8.39 7.12 5.89
N SER A 50 7.38 6.66 5.18
CA SER A 50 6.83 5.33 5.40
C SER A 50 7.86 4.24 5.08
N LYS A 51 8.01 3.26 5.95
CA LYS A 51 8.83 2.07 5.70
C LYS A 51 8.28 1.21 4.56
N TYR A 52 7.00 1.35 4.27
CA TYR A 52 6.27 0.52 3.32
C TYR A 52 5.58 1.37 2.27
N GLU A 53 5.35 0.79 1.11
CA GLU A 53 4.35 1.27 0.17
C GLU A 53 2.98 1.30 0.85
N VAL A 54 2.06 2.18 0.44
CA VAL A 54 0.67 2.13 0.94
C VAL A 54 0.03 0.85 0.45
N SER A 55 -0.49 0.06 1.38
CA SER A 55 -1.11 -1.23 1.06
C SER A 55 -2.57 -1.09 0.61
N ASN A 56 -3.11 -2.13 -0.03
CA ASN A 56 -4.55 -2.20 -0.31
C ASN A 56 -5.39 -2.07 0.97
N GLY A 57 -4.92 -2.65 2.09
CA GLY A 57 -5.60 -2.55 3.39
C GLY A 57 -5.69 -1.11 3.89
N ASP A 58 -4.57 -0.37 3.85
CA ASP A 58 -4.54 1.03 4.24
C ASP A 58 -5.45 1.89 3.35
N TYR A 59 -5.40 1.64 2.05
CA TYR A 59 -6.21 2.37 1.08
C TYR A 59 -7.70 2.04 1.20
N ASN A 60 -8.06 0.79 1.48
CA ASN A 60 -9.43 0.38 1.73
C ASN A 60 -9.99 0.99 3.03
N THR A 61 -9.16 1.16 4.07
CA THR A 61 -9.52 1.89 5.29
C THR A 61 -9.90 3.34 4.96
N PHE A 62 -9.10 4.02 4.16
CA PHE A 62 -9.40 5.37 3.67
C PHE A 62 -10.72 5.42 2.88
N ARG A 63 -10.93 4.50 1.93
CA ARG A 63 -12.18 4.46 1.15
C ARG A 63 -13.41 4.14 2.00
N THR A 64 -13.25 3.32 3.04
CA THR A 64 -14.31 3.03 4.02
C THR A 64 -14.68 4.29 4.80
N TYR A 65 -13.70 5.12 5.18
CA TYR A 65 -13.95 6.43 5.78
C TYR A 65 -14.76 7.34 4.82
N LEU A 66 -14.35 7.48 3.55
CA LEU A 66 -15.10 8.29 2.57
C LEU A 66 -16.56 7.82 2.41
N LYS A 67 -16.77 6.52 2.42
CA LYS A 67 -18.11 5.93 2.39
C LYS A 67 -18.93 6.30 3.64
N SER A 68 -18.31 6.30 4.83
CA SER A 68 -18.99 6.60 6.09
C SER A 68 -19.44 8.05 6.22
N ILE A 69 -18.73 8.97 5.59
CA ILE A 69 -19.10 10.41 5.55
C ILE A 69 -19.99 10.75 4.34
N ASN A 70 -20.40 9.73 3.55
CA ASN A 70 -21.21 9.87 2.34
C ASN A 70 -20.60 10.82 1.28
N ASP A 71 -19.29 10.97 1.23
CA ASP A 71 -18.63 11.74 0.18
C ASP A 71 -18.52 10.91 -1.11
N THR A 72 -19.61 10.86 -1.85
CA THR A 72 -19.71 10.06 -3.08
C THR A 72 -18.77 10.56 -4.18
N ALA A 73 -18.51 11.86 -4.26
CA ALA A 73 -17.63 12.46 -5.27
C ALA A 73 -16.17 12.05 -5.03
N LEU A 74 -15.68 12.16 -3.79
CA LEU A 74 -14.33 11.67 -3.45
C LEU A 74 -14.24 10.16 -3.54
N LEU A 75 -15.27 9.42 -3.12
CA LEU A 75 -15.29 7.96 -3.22
C LEU A 75 -15.17 7.49 -4.68
N GLN A 76 -15.83 8.17 -5.62
CA GLN A 76 -15.73 7.89 -7.04
C GLN A 76 -14.36 8.28 -7.61
N SER A 77 -13.87 9.49 -7.30
CA SER A 77 -12.57 9.98 -7.81
C SER A 77 -11.37 9.20 -7.29
N THR A 78 -11.52 8.49 -6.16
CA THR A 78 -10.47 7.64 -5.55
C THR A 78 -10.63 6.17 -5.86
N GLN A 79 -11.41 5.82 -6.87
CA GLN A 79 -11.64 4.43 -7.25
C GLN A 79 -10.38 3.77 -7.81
N VAL A 80 -10.15 2.52 -7.42
CA VAL A 80 -9.12 1.65 -8.00
C VAL A 80 -9.61 1.17 -9.36
N ASP A 81 -8.85 1.43 -10.41
CA ASP A 81 -9.16 0.97 -11.77
C ASP A 81 -8.68 -0.47 -11.98
N SER A 82 -9.45 -1.43 -11.55
CA SER A 82 -9.10 -2.84 -11.65
C SER A 82 -8.98 -3.34 -13.10
N LEU A 83 -9.56 -2.64 -14.08
CA LEU A 83 -9.48 -3.02 -15.50
C LEU A 83 -8.05 -2.88 -16.05
N GLN A 84 -7.17 -2.11 -15.38
CA GLN A 84 -5.75 -2.03 -15.73
C GLN A 84 -5.01 -3.39 -15.60
N TRP A 85 -5.59 -4.34 -14.89
CA TRP A 85 -5.08 -5.71 -14.85
C TRP A 85 -5.37 -6.52 -16.12
N ASN A 86 -6.35 -6.10 -16.94
CA ASN A 86 -6.63 -6.78 -18.20
C ASN A 86 -5.40 -6.77 -19.11
N SER A 87 -5.05 -7.95 -19.62
CA SER A 87 -3.95 -8.11 -20.56
C SER A 87 -4.36 -9.11 -21.64
N LYS A 88 -4.12 -8.73 -22.91
CA LYS A 88 -4.35 -9.61 -24.06
C LYS A 88 -3.45 -10.87 -24.05
N LYS A 89 -2.41 -10.90 -23.22
CA LYS A 89 -1.36 -11.92 -23.22
C LYS A 89 -1.26 -12.70 -21.91
N GLY A 90 -2.27 -12.69 -21.04
CA GLY A 90 -2.17 -13.39 -19.78
C GLY A 90 -3.50 -13.58 -19.08
N ASN A 91 -3.56 -14.59 -18.23
CA ASN A 91 -4.75 -14.96 -17.45
C ASN A 91 -4.81 -14.08 -16.18
N ASN A 92 -4.97 -12.75 -16.37
CA ASN A 92 -4.94 -11.77 -15.29
C ASN A 92 -6.33 -11.51 -14.67
N GLU A 93 -7.34 -12.25 -15.07
CA GLU A 93 -8.71 -12.09 -14.57
C GLU A 93 -8.82 -12.18 -13.03
N PRO A 94 -8.09 -13.06 -12.33
CA PRO A 94 -8.09 -13.08 -10.87
C PRO A 94 -7.67 -11.74 -10.24
N TYR A 95 -6.71 -11.04 -10.83
CA TYR A 95 -6.25 -9.73 -10.33
C TYR A 95 -7.29 -8.63 -10.57
N VAL A 96 -7.97 -8.65 -11.73
CA VAL A 96 -9.09 -7.72 -12.01
C VAL A 96 -10.14 -7.81 -10.92
N LYS A 97 -10.49 -9.03 -10.51
CA LYS A 97 -11.56 -9.28 -9.54
C LYS A 97 -11.13 -9.13 -8.09
N TYR A 98 -9.93 -9.57 -7.74
CA TYR A 98 -9.56 -9.80 -6.35
C TYR A 98 -8.46 -8.89 -5.81
N TYR A 99 -7.58 -8.34 -6.65
CA TYR A 99 -6.36 -7.68 -6.16
C TYR A 99 -6.62 -6.55 -5.16
N ALA A 100 -7.60 -5.68 -5.42
CA ALA A 100 -7.86 -4.53 -4.56
C ALA A 100 -8.60 -4.88 -3.27
N GLN A 101 -9.40 -5.95 -3.23
CA GLN A 101 -10.37 -6.17 -2.15
C GLN A 101 -10.20 -7.49 -1.38
N HIS A 102 -9.62 -8.53 -2.00
CA HIS A 102 -9.52 -9.83 -1.36
C HIS A 102 -8.55 -9.81 -0.17
N PRO A 103 -8.86 -10.46 0.97
CA PRO A 103 -8.03 -10.45 2.18
C PRO A 103 -6.56 -10.79 1.97
N VAL A 104 -6.24 -11.72 1.08
CA VAL A 104 -4.87 -12.13 0.75
C VAL A 104 -4.03 -10.97 0.21
N TYR A 105 -4.64 -10.02 -0.52
CA TYR A 105 -3.95 -8.89 -1.12
C TYR A 105 -3.96 -7.62 -0.27
N GLN A 106 -4.52 -7.65 0.95
CA GLN A 106 -4.55 -6.45 1.80
C GLN A 106 -3.17 -5.95 2.21
N ILE A 107 -2.17 -6.85 2.24
CA ILE A 107 -0.77 -6.52 2.55
C ILE A 107 0.08 -6.24 1.30
N TYR A 108 -0.52 -6.13 0.13
CA TYR A 108 0.15 -5.79 -1.13
C TYR A 108 -0.03 -4.30 -1.44
N PRO A 109 0.89 -3.67 -2.20
CA PRO A 109 0.81 -2.25 -2.51
C PRO A 109 -0.46 -1.92 -3.30
N VAL A 110 -1.11 -0.82 -2.96
CA VAL A 110 -2.19 -0.30 -3.80
C VAL A 110 -1.61 0.24 -5.10
N VAL A 111 -2.21 -0.16 -6.21
CA VAL A 111 -1.84 0.28 -7.57
C VAL A 111 -3.11 0.59 -8.36
N THR A 112 -2.97 1.04 -9.59
CA THR A 112 -4.10 1.36 -10.49
C THR A 112 -5.02 2.46 -9.94
N ILE A 113 -4.44 3.40 -9.20
CA ILE A 113 -5.13 4.59 -8.70
C ILE A 113 -4.63 5.85 -9.43
N PRO A 114 -5.49 6.86 -9.60
CA PRO A 114 -5.05 8.16 -10.11
C PRO A 114 -4.07 8.85 -9.15
N TYR A 115 -3.15 9.67 -9.66
CA TYR A 115 -2.25 10.49 -8.86
C TYR A 115 -2.99 11.33 -7.80
N LYS A 116 -4.07 11.98 -8.20
CA LYS A 116 -4.93 12.76 -7.30
C LYS A 116 -5.44 11.96 -6.11
N SER A 117 -5.67 10.67 -6.28
CA SER A 117 -6.13 9.80 -5.19
C SER A 117 -5.06 9.59 -4.12
N ALA A 118 -3.79 9.50 -4.51
CA ALA A 118 -2.67 9.44 -3.57
C ALA A 118 -2.55 10.75 -2.77
N LEU A 119 -2.75 11.92 -3.40
CA LEU A 119 -2.78 13.21 -2.71
C LEU A 119 -3.93 13.30 -1.71
N ILE A 120 -5.14 12.89 -2.10
CA ILE A 120 -6.33 12.89 -1.21
C ILE A 120 -6.11 11.94 -0.02
N TYR A 121 -5.52 10.77 -0.25
CA TYR A 121 -5.13 9.85 0.83
C TYR A 121 -4.18 10.53 1.83
N CYS A 122 -3.15 11.23 1.35
CA CYS A 122 -2.21 11.95 2.21
C CYS A 122 -2.89 13.08 3.01
N LEU A 123 -3.82 13.81 2.40
CA LEU A 123 -4.61 14.83 3.09
C LEU A 123 -5.47 14.20 4.20
N TRP A 124 -6.20 13.14 3.89
CA TRP A 124 -6.98 12.38 4.86
C TRP A 124 -6.11 11.90 6.03
N LEU A 125 -4.94 11.30 5.74
CA LEU A 125 -4.04 10.80 6.77
C LEU A 125 -3.52 11.94 7.68
N SER A 126 -3.27 13.13 7.11
CA SER A 126 -2.90 14.33 7.85
C SER A 126 -4.01 14.76 8.82
N GLU A 127 -5.24 14.81 8.34
CA GLU A 127 -6.40 15.16 9.17
C GLU A 127 -6.62 14.16 10.30
N GLN A 128 -6.61 12.85 9.97
CA GLN A 128 -6.82 11.81 10.98
C GLN A 128 -5.72 11.85 12.05
N TYR A 129 -4.45 11.99 11.65
CA TYR A 129 -3.35 12.10 12.59
C TYR A 129 -3.50 13.32 13.51
N ASN A 130 -3.78 14.49 12.95
CA ASN A 130 -3.88 15.73 13.70
C ASN A 130 -5.12 15.78 14.62
N LYS A 131 -6.17 15.01 14.34
CA LYS A 131 -7.34 14.81 15.23
C LYS A 131 -7.05 13.87 16.40
N ASN A 132 -6.04 12.99 16.29
CA ASN A 132 -5.75 11.99 17.31
C ASN A 132 -5.12 12.62 18.56
N LYS A 133 -5.81 12.55 19.70
CA LYS A 133 -5.34 13.10 20.99
C LYS A 133 -4.07 12.42 21.52
N LYS A 134 -3.76 11.19 21.05
CA LYS A 134 -2.55 10.42 21.47
C LYS A 134 -1.40 10.56 20.47
N ARG A 135 -1.46 11.54 19.55
CA ARG A 135 -0.40 11.79 18.58
C ARG A 135 0.92 12.19 19.25
N LYS A 136 2.03 11.83 18.62
CA LYS A 136 3.37 12.17 19.13
C LYS A 136 3.76 13.61 18.81
N PHE A 137 3.43 14.08 17.61
CA PHE A 137 3.73 15.42 17.13
C PHE A 137 2.46 16.27 17.13
N GLU A 138 2.56 17.54 17.48
CA GLU A 138 1.43 18.43 17.61
C GLU A 138 0.71 18.62 16.27
N LYS A 139 1.48 18.91 15.22
CA LYS A 139 0.96 19.10 13.87
C LYS A 139 1.87 18.47 12.84
N VAL A 140 1.30 17.72 11.91
CA VAL A 140 2.03 17.10 10.81
C VAL A 140 1.27 17.27 9.48
N LYS A 141 2.04 17.14 8.39
CA LYS A 141 1.52 17.05 7.03
C LYS A 141 2.05 15.79 6.38
N PHE A 142 1.15 14.94 5.89
CA PHE A 142 1.50 13.83 5.02
C PHE A 142 1.41 14.30 3.57
N ARG A 143 2.34 13.86 2.74
CA ARG A 143 2.39 14.15 1.30
C ARG A 143 3.22 13.11 0.58
N LEU A 144 3.20 13.14 -0.74
CA LEU A 144 4.15 12.36 -1.54
C LEU A 144 5.58 12.90 -1.35
N PRO A 145 6.61 12.03 -1.45
CA PRO A 145 8.01 12.45 -1.36
C PRO A 145 8.43 13.22 -2.62
N THR A 146 9.32 14.18 -2.45
CA THR A 146 10.12 14.70 -3.57
C THR A 146 11.13 13.65 -4.03
N LYS A 147 11.67 13.78 -5.25
CA LYS A 147 12.74 12.89 -5.73
C LYS A 147 13.95 12.87 -4.80
N LEU A 148 14.35 14.03 -4.27
CA LEU A 148 15.49 14.12 -3.35
C LEU A 148 15.23 13.42 -2.01
N GLU A 149 14.05 13.56 -1.44
CA GLU A 149 13.65 12.86 -0.20
C GLU A 149 13.62 11.35 -0.40
N TRP A 150 13.12 10.91 -1.55
CA TRP A 150 13.12 9.50 -1.93
C TRP A 150 14.56 8.96 -2.08
N ILE A 151 15.45 9.68 -2.79
CA ILE A 151 16.87 9.34 -2.90
C ILE A 151 17.53 9.27 -1.51
N THR A 152 17.26 10.25 -0.63
CA THR A 152 17.76 10.26 0.74
C THR A 152 17.32 9.00 1.51
N ALA A 153 16.09 8.55 1.29
CA ALA A 153 15.58 7.32 1.89
C ALA A 153 16.31 6.08 1.35
N VAL A 154 16.58 6.00 0.04
CA VAL A 154 17.35 4.90 -0.58
C VAL A 154 18.76 4.85 0.01
N GLN A 155 19.43 5.98 0.03
CA GLN A 155 20.81 6.11 0.45
C GLN A 155 21.02 5.80 1.94
N ALA A 156 20.03 6.03 2.78
CA ALA A 156 20.07 5.68 4.21
C ALA A 156 21.38 6.09 4.92
N GLY A 157 21.90 7.30 4.57
CA GLY A 157 23.13 7.87 5.08
C GLY A 157 24.41 7.59 4.27
N ASN A 158 24.37 6.67 3.30
CA ASN A 158 25.46 6.45 2.35
C ASN A 158 25.22 7.18 1.03
N LYS A 159 25.81 8.35 0.85
CA LYS A 159 25.60 9.21 -0.33
C LYS A 159 26.02 8.58 -1.67
N GLU A 160 26.91 7.58 -1.62
CA GLU A 160 27.38 6.86 -2.82
C GLU A 160 26.50 5.67 -3.17
N ALA A 161 25.45 5.36 -2.38
CA ALA A 161 24.60 4.22 -2.64
C ALA A 161 23.68 4.49 -3.82
N LEU A 162 23.71 3.60 -4.81
CA LEU A 162 22.81 3.60 -5.97
C LEU A 162 21.53 2.80 -5.72
N TYR A 163 21.53 1.95 -4.71
CA TYR A 163 20.45 1.03 -4.34
C TYR A 163 20.20 1.08 -2.82
N PRO A 164 19.03 0.60 -2.34
CA PRO A 164 18.75 0.55 -0.90
C PRO A 164 19.54 -0.53 -0.14
N TRP A 165 20.52 -1.16 -0.78
CA TRP A 165 21.42 -2.17 -0.21
C TRP A 165 22.88 -1.85 -0.53
N ASP A 166 23.80 -2.48 0.17
CA ASP A 166 25.22 -2.33 -0.09
C ASP A 166 25.64 -3.06 -1.40
N GLY A 167 26.43 -2.36 -2.22
CA GLY A 167 26.89 -2.82 -3.52
C GLY A 167 25.92 -2.58 -4.67
N ASN A 168 26.35 -2.88 -5.90
CA ASN A 168 25.65 -2.51 -7.14
C ASN A 168 24.89 -3.69 -7.79
N SER A 169 24.87 -4.87 -7.18
CA SER A 169 24.19 -6.04 -7.71
C SER A 169 22.74 -6.12 -7.25
N VAL A 170 21.81 -6.34 -8.17
CA VAL A 170 20.41 -6.65 -7.88
C VAL A 170 20.20 -8.10 -7.41
N LEU A 171 21.25 -8.93 -7.52
CA LEU A 171 21.28 -10.30 -7.03
C LEU A 171 22.21 -10.40 -5.84
N ARG A 172 21.90 -11.29 -4.92
CA ARG A 172 22.80 -11.73 -3.85
C ARG A 172 23.83 -12.73 -4.39
N GLU A 173 24.86 -13.04 -3.62
CA GLU A 173 25.89 -14.04 -3.98
C GLU A 173 25.31 -15.41 -4.29
N ASN A 174 24.25 -15.80 -3.58
CA ASN A 174 23.52 -17.05 -3.83
C ASN A 174 22.53 -16.95 -5.01
N GLY A 175 22.53 -15.87 -5.79
CA GLY A 175 21.66 -15.64 -6.94
C GLY A 175 20.25 -15.16 -6.61
N ALA A 176 19.84 -15.07 -5.33
CA ALA A 176 18.51 -14.60 -4.96
C ALA A 176 18.33 -13.11 -5.30
N CYS A 177 17.14 -12.73 -5.81
CA CYS A 177 16.81 -11.33 -6.11
C CYS A 177 16.73 -10.49 -4.85
N ARG A 178 17.30 -9.28 -4.88
CA ARG A 178 17.20 -8.29 -3.78
C ARG A 178 15.93 -7.48 -3.84
N ALA A 179 15.22 -7.49 -4.97
CA ALA A 179 14.00 -6.75 -5.23
C ALA A 179 13.05 -7.54 -6.15
N ASN A 180 11.82 -7.09 -6.27
CA ASN A 180 10.85 -7.60 -7.21
C ASN A 180 10.92 -6.82 -8.53
N PHE A 181 11.44 -7.43 -9.58
CA PHE A 181 11.61 -6.82 -10.90
C PHE A 181 11.50 -7.86 -12.02
N ARG A 182 11.36 -7.41 -13.26
CA ARG A 182 11.37 -8.29 -14.43
C ARG A 182 12.80 -8.76 -14.72
N ARG A 183 13.01 -10.05 -14.67
CA ARG A 183 14.31 -10.69 -14.85
C ARG A 183 14.64 -10.90 -16.32
N SER A 184 15.90 -10.68 -16.68
CA SER A 184 16.47 -11.12 -17.93
C SER A 184 16.63 -12.64 -17.98
N LYS A 185 16.94 -13.22 -19.14
CA LYS A 185 17.23 -14.65 -19.27
C LYS A 185 18.43 -15.05 -18.40
N GLU A 186 19.48 -14.22 -18.37
CA GLU A 186 20.68 -14.44 -17.58
C GLU A 186 20.39 -14.44 -16.07
N GLU A 187 19.61 -13.45 -15.59
CA GLU A 187 19.18 -13.39 -14.20
C GLU A 187 18.31 -14.58 -13.80
N MET A 188 17.46 -15.07 -14.71
CA MET A 188 16.66 -16.28 -14.51
C MET A 188 17.52 -17.55 -14.39
N GLU A 189 18.59 -17.68 -15.19
CA GLU A 189 19.52 -18.82 -15.07
C GLU A 189 20.27 -18.79 -13.73
N LYS A 190 20.76 -17.62 -13.30
CA LYS A 190 21.39 -17.46 -11.98
C LYS A 190 20.43 -17.83 -10.85
N LEU A 191 19.17 -17.44 -10.98
CA LEU A 191 18.12 -17.72 -10.00
C LEU A 191 17.81 -19.22 -9.87
N LYS A 192 17.76 -19.98 -10.97
CA LYS A 192 17.56 -21.45 -10.95
C LYS A 192 18.59 -22.18 -10.09
N ASN A 193 19.80 -21.64 -10.02
CA ASN A 193 20.90 -22.18 -9.23
C ASN A 193 20.89 -21.71 -7.75
N SER A 194 19.95 -20.85 -7.36
CA SER A 194 19.88 -20.24 -6.01
C SER A 194 19.19 -21.14 -4.96
N GLY A 195 18.74 -22.32 -5.38
CA GLY A 195 18.03 -23.27 -4.50
C GLY A 195 16.54 -22.99 -4.33
N PRO A 196 15.83 -23.87 -3.59
CA PRO A 196 14.37 -23.88 -3.52
C PRO A 196 13.74 -22.69 -2.79
N ASN A 197 14.53 -21.89 -2.07
CA ASN A 197 14.06 -20.75 -1.29
C ASN A 197 14.11 -19.41 -2.05
N ALA A 198 14.47 -19.42 -3.34
CA ALA A 198 14.42 -18.21 -4.16
C ALA A 198 12.97 -17.88 -4.51
N THR A 199 12.31 -17.13 -3.64
CA THR A 199 10.93 -16.69 -3.86
C THR A 199 10.87 -15.66 -4.99
N ILE A 200 10.07 -15.97 -6.00
CA ILE A 200 9.76 -15.06 -7.12
C ILE A 200 8.30 -14.68 -7.02
N ALA A 201 8.01 -13.40 -6.98
CA ALA A 201 6.65 -12.91 -7.16
C ALA A 201 6.31 -12.88 -8.66
N ASP A 202 5.15 -13.39 -9.04
CA ASP A 202 4.69 -13.35 -10.43
C ASP A 202 4.33 -11.93 -10.88
N VAL A 203 3.84 -11.13 -9.93
CA VAL A 203 3.46 -9.73 -10.11
C VAL A 203 4.00 -8.91 -8.95
N LEU A 204 3.17 -8.24 -8.19
CA LEU A 204 3.55 -7.53 -6.98
C LEU A 204 3.79 -8.50 -5.81
N ALA A 205 4.63 -8.10 -4.87
CA ALA A 205 4.87 -8.79 -3.61
C ALA A 205 4.26 -7.98 -2.44
N PRO A 206 4.04 -8.57 -1.26
CA PRO A 206 3.65 -7.85 -0.06
C PRO A 206 4.60 -6.67 0.24
N VAL A 207 4.07 -5.59 0.83
CA VAL A 207 4.84 -4.36 1.12
C VAL A 207 6.03 -4.54 2.07
N ALA A 208 6.07 -5.63 2.83
CA ALA A 208 7.18 -6.00 3.71
C ALA A 208 8.01 -7.17 3.14
N SER A 209 8.11 -7.28 1.81
CA SER A 209 8.89 -8.32 1.14
C SER A 209 10.34 -7.90 0.92
N TYR A 210 11.17 -8.89 0.63
CA TYR A 210 12.61 -8.71 0.42
C TYR A 210 13.33 -8.15 1.66
N TRP A 211 14.48 -7.52 1.49
CA TRP A 211 15.29 -7.01 2.60
C TRP A 211 15.19 -5.50 2.70
N PRO A 212 14.91 -4.96 3.89
CA PRO A 212 14.90 -3.53 4.07
C PRO A 212 16.31 -2.94 4.03
N ASN A 213 16.40 -1.64 3.79
CA ASN A 213 17.65 -0.90 3.93
C ASN A 213 18.00 -0.63 5.42
N LYS A 214 19.08 0.13 5.68
CA LYS A 214 19.56 0.48 7.03
C LYS A 214 18.55 1.29 7.87
N LEU A 215 17.58 1.95 7.22
CA LEU A 215 16.47 2.65 7.89
C LEU A 215 15.22 1.77 8.06
N ASN A 216 15.32 0.46 7.76
CA ASN A 216 14.22 -0.49 7.74
C ASN A 216 13.10 -0.12 6.74
N ILE A 217 13.46 0.46 5.59
CA ILE A 217 12.53 0.80 4.52
C ILE A 217 12.59 -0.31 3.47
N TYR A 218 11.41 -0.83 3.09
CA TYR A 218 11.23 -1.94 2.16
C TYR A 218 10.90 -1.45 0.76
N ASN A 219 11.23 -2.25 -0.24
CA ASN A 219 10.81 -2.13 -1.65
C ASN A 219 11.07 -0.76 -2.30
N LEU A 220 12.10 -0.02 -1.87
CA LEU A 220 12.50 1.24 -2.53
C LEU A 220 13.02 1.01 -3.96
N SER A 221 13.40 -0.20 -4.31
CA SER A 221 13.75 -0.61 -5.67
C SER A 221 12.85 -1.77 -6.07
N GLY A 222 12.16 -1.66 -7.20
CA GLY A 222 11.23 -2.67 -7.70
C GLY A 222 9.89 -2.68 -6.97
N ASN A 223 9.14 -3.77 -7.10
CA ASN A 223 7.77 -3.96 -6.64
C ASN A 223 6.81 -2.98 -7.31
N ALA A 224 6.36 -1.91 -6.67
CA ALA A 224 5.63 -0.83 -7.32
C ALA A 224 6.53 0.41 -7.49
N ALA A 225 6.57 0.99 -8.68
CA ALA A 225 7.16 2.31 -8.87
C ALA A 225 6.36 3.33 -8.05
N GLU A 226 7.04 4.27 -7.39
CA GLU A 226 6.42 5.13 -6.40
C GLU A 226 6.17 6.53 -6.94
N MET A 227 4.91 6.98 -6.90
CA MET A 227 4.53 8.35 -7.27
C MET A 227 5.30 9.35 -6.42
N LEU A 228 5.86 10.37 -7.06
CA LEU A 228 6.55 11.49 -6.41
C LEU A 228 5.63 12.72 -6.31
N LEU A 229 6.11 13.76 -5.62
CA LEU A 229 5.35 15.00 -5.43
C LEU A 229 5.10 15.74 -6.76
N GLU A 230 5.99 15.61 -7.72
CA GLU A 230 5.81 16.10 -9.08
C GLU A 230 4.97 15.11 -9.87
N GLU A 231 3.80 15.56 -10.34
CA GLU A 231 2.86 14.72 -11.07
C GLU A 231 3.48 14.18 -12.38
N GLY A 232 3.21 12.92 -12.69
CA GLY A 232 3.80 12.24 -13.86
C GLY A 232 5.20 11.73 -13.62
N THR A 233 5.77 11.85 -12.41
CA THR A 233 7.08 11.30 -12.07
C THR A 233 6.97 10.15 -11.07
N THR A 234 7.86 9.17 -11.22
CA THR A 234 7.99 8.03 -10.31
C THR A 234 9.43 7.74 -9.92
N ALA A 235 9.63 6.83 -8.99
CA ALA A 235 10.95 6.35 -8.58
C ALA A 235 10.96 4.85 -8.30
N GLY A 236 12.15 4.24 -8.36
CA GLY A 236 12.40 2.86 -7.94
C GLY A 236 12.18 1.79 -8.98
N GLY A 237 11.53 2.11 -10.11
CA GLY A 237 11.11 1.09 -11.08
C GLY A 237 10.09 0.12 -10.46
N SER A 238 9.74 -0.94 -11.18
CA SER A 238 8.67 -1.85 -10.74
C SER A 238 8.95 -3.30 -11.11
N TRP A 239 8.05 -4.20 -10.67
CA TRP A 239 8.03 -5.61 -11.05
C TRP A 239 8.01 -5.85 -12.57
N ARG A 240 7.64 -4.84 -13.37
CA ARG A 240 7.59 -4.90 -14.84
C ARG A 240 8.86 -4.43 -15.55
N ASN A 241 9.73 -3.71 -14.85
CA ASN A 241 10.94 -3.14 -15.39
C ASN A 241 12.12 -4.09 -15.17
N TYR A 242 13.12 -4.03 -16.05
CA TYR A 242 14.38 -4.74 -15.87
C TYR A 242 15.23 -4.08 -14.76
N SER A 243 16.25 -4.78 -14.32
CA SER A 243 17.18 -4.32 -13.27
C SER A 243 17.81 -2.96 -13.55
N THR A 244 17.96 -2.58 -14.81
CA THR A 244 18.48 -1.27 -15.23
C THR A 244 17.63 -0.06 -14.78
N SER A 245 16.36 -0.29 -14.43
CA SER A 245 15.44 0.77 -13.97
C SER A 245 15.36 0.90 -12.45
N LEU A 246 16.18 0.17 -11.69
CA LEU A 246 16.03 0.05 -10.23
C LEU A 246 16.97 0.96 -9.42
N SER A 247 18.01 1.53 -10.03
CA SER A 247 18.93 2.44 -9.35
C SER A 247 18.35 3.85 -9.20
N ILE A 248 18.89 4.64 -8.29
CA ILE A 248 18.50 6.05 -8.10
C ILE A 248 18.85 6.94 -9.30
N GLU A 249 19.81 6.51 -10.13
CA GLU A 249 20.26 7.20 -11.34
C GLU A 249 19.50 6.75 -12.60
N ALA A 250 18.66 5.72 -12.48
CA ALA A 250 17.90 5.24 -13.63
C ALA A 250 16.90 6.29 -14.10
N GLU A 251 16.71 6.33 -15.42
CA GLU A 251 15.59 7.06 -16.01
C GLU A 251 14.26 6.52 -15.49
N ASP A 252 13.30 7.42 -15.27
CA ASP A 252 11.97 7.03 -14.85
C ASP A 252 11.23 6.31 -15.99
N PRO A 253 10.94 5.00 -15.85
CA PRO A 253 10.29 4.24 -16.93
C PRO A 253 8.81 4.61 -17.10
N PHE A 254 8.27 5.46 -16.22
CA PHE A 254 6.90 5.94 -16.23
C PHE A 254 6.77 7.46 -16.30
N LEU A 255 7.84 8.14 -16.70
CA LEU A 255 7.83 9.60 -16.89
C LEU A 255 6.63 10.01 -17.77
N GLU A 256 5.93 11.05 -17.34
CA GLU A 256 4.72 11.57 -18.00
C GLU A 256 3.55 10.56 -18.09
N ASN A 257 3.55 9.54 -17.26
CA ASN A 257 2.40 8.65 -17.13
C ASN A 257 1.38 9.20 -16.13
N PHE A 258 0.32 9.80 -16.62
CA PHE A 258 -0.76 10.37 -15.79
C PHE A 258 -1.94 9.41 -15.57
N ALA A 259 -1.94 8.26 -16.22
CA ALA A 259 -3.00 7.27 -16.11
C ALA A 259 -2.74 6.26 -14.98
N PRO A 260 -3.80 5.72 -14.34
CA PRO A 260 -3.66 4.59 -13.43
C PRO A 260 -2.90 3.42 -14.07
N ASN A 261 -1.96 2.82 -13.33
CA ASN A 261 -1.10 1.77 -13.85
C ASN A 261 -0.88 0.68 -12.80
N ARG A 262 -0.94 -0.58 -13.21
CA ARG A 262 -0.73 -1.75 -12.34
C ARG A 262 0.70 -1.94 -11.81
N ALA A 263 1.62 -1.10 -12.25
CA ALA A 263 3.00 -1.08 -11.82
C ALA A 263 3.37 0.14 -10.98
N ILE A 264 2.41 1.06 -10.77
CA ILE A 264 2.62 2.32 -10.04
C ILE A 264 1.75 2.32 -8.79
N GLY A 265 2.40 2.49 -7.65
CA GLY A 265 1.82 2.72 -6.33
C GLY A 265 2.38 3.99 -5.72
N PHE A 266 2.38 4.09 -4.39
CA PHE A 266 2.98 5.23 -3.70
C PHE A 266 3.35 4.89 -2.25
N ARG A 267 4.27 5.69 -1.71
CA ARG A 267 4.48 5.86 -0.27
C ARG A 267 4.38 7.33 0.10
N TRP A 268 4.27 7.64 1.36
CA TRP A 268 4.16 9.00 1.86
C TRP A 268 5.35 9.39 2.72
N VAL A 269 5.61 10.68 2.81
CA VAL A 269 6.43 11.32 3.84
C VAL A 269 5.53 12.05 4.82
N MET A 270 5.99 12.14 6.08
CA MET A 270 5.35 12.91 7.14
C MET A 270 6.29 14.04 7.55
N GLU A 271 5.85 15.25 7.36
CA GLU A 271 6.54 16.47 7.75
C GLU A 271 5.97 16.98 9.08
N VAL A 272 6.84 17.18 10.06
CA VAL A 272 6.48 17.79 11.36
C VAL A 272 6.49 19.31 11.19
N ILE A 273 5.33 19.92 11.31
CA ILE A 273 5.19 21.38 11.24
C ILE A 273 5.59 21.96 12.61
N LYS A 274 6.65 22.77 12.63
CA LYS A 274 7.04 23.55 13.79
C LYS A 274 6.30 24.89 13.70
N GLU A 275 5.64 25.28 14.78
CA GLU A 275 5.08 26.64 14.94
C GLU A 275 6.18 27.67 15.06
#